data_4aee19eedeca7afeef23b96f085daa8a
#
_entry.id   4aee19eedeca7afeef23b96f085daa8a
#
_cell.length_a   1.000
_cell.length_b   1.000
_cell.length_c   1.000
_cell.angle_alpha   90.00
_cell.angle_beta   90.00
_cell.angle_gamma   90.00
#
_symmetry.space_group_name_H-M   'P 1'
#
loop_
_entity.id
_entity.type
_entity.pdbx_description
1 polymer ?
#
loop_
_entity_poly.entity_id
_entity_poly.type
_entity_poly.pdbx_seq_one_letter_code
_entity_poly.pdbx_strand_id
1 'polypeptide(L)'
;MNMKKILLVSLLFLSAFIPKALATDTIRLNMQAYMEDYPQDADGKWVGTFNYGILGLDFEEFQFSHLTNAMQMQGSDEHGIQYWDGFTVCTNGDDRDYGYAGSSTDWVTHQWGCMAGGGIDSLGNLVKGAPYLVGYWGYNYEEEGVRSLRVDFTDGETHRPLGIWVCNHPWPYYGIQHDDAFAHSFADNGAQFRLIIHGLDDEEKDAGMPIVHKLAWFHDNALDISSDWHWIDLSSLGQVNAIYFTMESSDASGVLGMNTAAFFCLGGMEMLAHVDEIARPSGLEAEPIDENSVKVKWKKVEDAAYYRLYVDSVLVDSTNATSYTFTGLKTYTEYRFFAQAVSAYGESSDWGYVSARTKDLTPPTPPTNLRKVEVGMYKIVLTWDAGTDNVAVSKYVVYVNGKRYSRPKYTTVTITGLDPGTTYLIEVETLDTSDNASERASIQVKTYTTPTDVEETTTDNRQTVYTLQGQSLQPKDMQRGQVYIVTTGSEKKKQIQF
;
A
#
# COMPACT_ATOMS: atom_id res chain seq x y z
N MET A 1 17.35 25.98 18.54
CA MET A 1 18.76 25.55 18.42
C MET A 1 18.77 24.40 17.40
N ASN A 2 19.48 24.61 16.31
CA ASN A 2 19.29 23.92 15.01
C ASN A 2 19.42 22.39 15.01
N MET A 3 18.40 21.73 14.53
CA MET A 3 18.32 20.27 14.22
C MET A 3 19.18 19.84 12.99
N LYS A 4 20.07 20.64 12.49
CA LYS A 4 20.93 20.33 11.32
C LYS A 4 22.32 19.76 11.65
N LYS A 5 22.59 19.34 12.89
CA LYS A 5 23.92 18.84 13.29
C LYS A 5 23.99 17.37 13.73
N ILE A 6 22.90 16.58 13.60
CA ILE A 6 22.91 15.15 14.01
C ILE A 6 23.03 14.20 12.80
N LEU A 7 22.97 14.68 11.57
CA LEU A 7 22.98 13.84 10.37
C LEU A 7 24.35 13.65 9.70
N LEU A 8 25.46 13.95 10.36
CA LEU A 8 26.79 13.89 9.73
C LEU A 8 27.84 13.06 10.50
N VAL A 9 27.45 12.19 11.43
CA VAL A 9 28.42 11.36 12.18
C VAL A 9 28.19 9.85 12.03
N SER A 10 27.12 9.39 11.38
CA SER A 10 26.83 7.96 11.24
C SER A 10 27.23 7.33 9.89
N LEU A 11 27.89 8.05 9.00
CA LEU A 11 28.26 7.51 7.66
C LEU A 11 29.75 7.11 7.52
N LEU A 12 30.51 6.97 8.58
CA LEU A 12 31.96 6.71 8.49
C LEU A 12 32.47 5.45 9.21
N PHE A 13 31.61 4.53 9.63
CA PHE A 13 32.06 3.29 10.31
C PHE A 13 31.49 1.96 9.79
N LEU A 14 31.02 1.89 8.55
CA LEU A 14 30.52 0.61 7.99
C LEU A 14 31.34 0.07 6.81
N SER A 15 32.58 0.48 6.63
CA SER A 15 33.44 -0.04 5.55
C SER A 15 34.70 -0.76 6.01
N ALA A 16 34.71 -1.40 7.16
CA ALA A 16 35.85 -2.22 7.55
C ALA A 16 35.48 -3.25 8.62
N PHE A 17 34.94 -4.39 8.23
CA PHE A 17 35.16 -5.70 8.85
C PHE A 17 34.33 -6.76 8.15
N ILE A 18 34.68 -7.06 6.89
CA ILE A 18 34.45 -8.40 6.38
C ILE A 18 35.71 -9.18 6.76
N PRO A 19 35.66 -10.16 7.65
CA PRO A 19 36.82 -10.98 7.95
C PRO A 19 37.28 -11.65 6.65
N LYS A 20 38.55 -11.59 6.39
CA LYS A 20 39.22 -12.14 5.19
C LYS A 20 39.09 -13.68 5.04
N ALA A 21 38.37 -14.34 5.96
CA ALA A 21 38.08 -15.78 5.94
C ALA A 21 36.82 -16.16 5.12
N LEU A 22 35.96 -15.19 4.75
CA LEU A 22 34.68 -15.44 4.07
C LEU A 22 34.78 -15.62 2.54
N ALA A 23 35.96 -15.51 1.94
CA ALA A 23 36.11 -15.54 0.48
C ALA A 23 36.10 -16.97 -0.14
N THR A 24 36.09 -18.04 0.65
CA THR A 24 36.18 -19.43 0.15
C THR A 24 34.82 -20.14 0.07
N ASP A 25 33.79 -19.62 0.73
CA ASP A 25 32.50 -20.29 0.85
C ASP A 25 31.34 -19.47 0.20
N THR A 26 31.66 -18.61 -0.76
CA THR A 26 30.66 -17.86 -1.50
C THR A 26 30.16 -18.64 -2.69
N ILE A 27 28.87 -18.92 -2.71
CA ILE A 27 28.15 -19.52 -3.83
C ILE A 27 27.63 -18.39 -4.72
N ARG A 28 27.83 -18.49 -6.04
CA ARG A 28 27.42 -17.46 -7.01
C ARG A 28 26.59 -18.06 -8.11
N LEU A 29 25.48 -17.39 -8.42
CA LEU A 29 24.67 -17.72 -9.57
C LEU A 29 25.48 -17.57 -10.86
N ASN A 30 25.67 -18.67 -11.58
CA ASN A 30 26.41 -18.73 -12.83
C ASN A 30 25.52 -19.16 -14.00
N MET A 31 24.65 -18.27 -14.43
CA MET A 31 23.73 -18.55 -15.54
C MET A 31 24.43 -18.93 -16.84
N GLN A 32 25.61 -18.35 -17.11
CA GLN A 32 26.35 -18.60 -18.35
C GLN A 32 26.73 -20.07 -18.52
N ALA A 33 26.97 -20.81 -17.43
CA ALA A 33 27.32 -22.23 -17.49
C ALA A 33 26.16 -23.12 -17.93
N TYR A 34 24.95 -22.66 -17.82
CA TYR A 34 23.70 -23.42 -18.07
C TYR A 34 22.96 -23.00 -19.34
N MET A 35 23.53 -22.12 -20.17
CA MET A 35 22.85 -21.61 -21.37
C MET A 35 22.54 -22.68 -22.44
N GLU A 36 23.20 -23.85 -22.41
CA GLU A 36 22.85 -24.98 -23.28
C GLU A 36 21.47 -25.58 -22.89
N ASP A 37 21.10 -25.52 -21.61
CA ASP A 37 19.82 -25.99 -21.10
C ASP A 37 18.67 -25.00 -21.38
N TYR A 38 19.02 -23.72 -21.61
CA TYR A 38 18.10 -22.65 -21.92
C TYR A 38 18.33 -22.03 -23.29
N PRO A 39 18.13 -22.80 -24.42
CA PRO A 39 18.41 -22.31 -25.75
C PRO A 39 17.60 -21.03 -26.05
N GLN A 40 18.30 -20.07 -26.66
CA GLN A 40 17.76 -18.78 -27.03
C GLN A 40 17.32 -18.76 -28.49
N ASP A 41 16.29 -18.04 -28.85
CA ASP A 41 15.92 -17.73 -30.22
C ASP A 41 16.84 -16.65 -30.82
N ALA A 42 16.54 -16.23 -32.06
CA ALA A 42 17.32 -15.20 -32.74
C ALA A 42 17.28 -13.84 -32.07
N ASP A 43 16.26 -13.59 -31.25
CA ASP A 43 16.05 -12.36 -30.50
C ASP A 43 16.60 -12.44 -29.05
N GLY A 44 17.27 -13.56 -28.68
CA GLY A 44 17.84 -13.73 -27.35
C GLY A 44 16.83 -14.04 -26.27
N LYS A 45 15.71 -14.66 -26.60
CA LYS A 45 14.65 -15.09 -25.68
C LYS A 45 14.72 -16.61 -25.52
N TRP A 46 14.53 -17.10 -24.29
CA TRP A 46 14.47 -18.53 -24.05
C TRP A 46 13.27 -19.16 -24.75
N VAL A 47 13.52 -20.13 -25.65
CA VAL A 47 12.46 -20.79 -26.43
C VAL A 47 11.49 -21.63 -25.59
N GLY A 48 11.88 -21.98 -24.36
CA GLY A 48 11.07 -22.72 -23.40
C GLY A 48 10.14 -21.88 -22.53
N THR A 49 10.17 -20.55 -22.61
CA THR A 49 9.41 -19.64 -21.72
C THR A 49 7.93 -19.99 -21.64
N PHE A 50 7.34 -20.51 -22.72
CA PHE A 50 5.91 -20.87 -22.76
C PHE A 50 5.66 -22.39 -22.76
N ASN A 51 6.67 -23.21 -22.43
CA ASN A 51 6.49 -24.66 -22.39
C ASN A 51 5.75 -25.08 -21.11
N TYR A 52 4.57 -25.65 -21.27
CA TYR A 52 3.78 -26.19 -20.15
C TYR A 52 4.50 -27.33 -19.45
N GLY A 53 4.50 -27.29 -18.11
CA GLY A 53 5.07 -28.33 -17.26
C GLY A 53 6.52 -28.09 -16.84
N ILE A 54 7.13 -26.98 -17.27
CA ILE A 54 8.36 -26.49 -16.66
C ILE A 54 7.95 -25.74 -15.39
N LEU A 55 8.48 -26.17 -14.23
CA LEU A 55 8.12 -25.61 -12.93
C LEU A 55 9.24 -24.76 -12.33
N GLY A 56 10.41 -24.73 -12.94
CA GLY A 56 11.56 -23.98 -12.45
C GLY A 56 12.69 -23.91 -13.46
N LEU A 57 13.62 -23.01 -13.19
CA LEU A 57 14.89 -22.85 -13.90
C LEU A 57 16.01 -23.24 -12.93
N ASP A 58 16.76 -24.27 -13.26
CA ASP A 58 17.80 -24.82 -12.40
C ASP A 58 19.19 -24.30 -12.81
N PHE A 59 19.89 -23.72 -11.84
CA PHE A 59 21.24 -23.20 -11.97
C PHE A 59 22.08 -23.67 -10.78
N GLU A 60 22.51 -24.95 -10.81
CA GLU A 60 23.29 -25.61 -9.77
C GLU A 60 22.63 -25.51 -8.38
N GLU A 61 23.05 -24.58 -7.55
CA GLU A 61 22.51 -24.39 -6.18
C GLU A 61 21.22 -23.57 -6.12
N PHE A 62 20.76 -23.02 -7.24
CA PHE A 62 19.58 -22.14 -7.29
C PHE A 62 18.52 -22.71 -8.23
N GLN A 63 17.28 -22.76 -7.74
CA GLN A 63 16.11 -23.04 -8.56
C GLN A 63 15.16 -21.82 -8.53
N PHE A 64 14.95 -21.20 -9.67
CA PHE A 64 14.04 -20.07 -9.85
C PHE A 64 12.67 -20.57 -10.30
N SER A 65 11.60 -20.12 -9.67
CA SER A 65 10.24 -20.47 -10.07
C SER A 65 9.93 -20.02 -11.50
N HIS A 66 9.26 -20.89 -12.24
CA HIS A 66 8.72 -20.60 -13.56
C HIS A 66 7.36 -21.25 -13.67
N LEU A 67 6.31 -20.43 -13.73
CA LEU A 67 4.93 -20.89 -13.64
C LEU A 67 4.24 -20.69 -14.98
N THR A 68 3.87 -21.80 -15.62
CA THR A 68 3.01 -21.80 -16.80
C THR A 68 1.85 -22.75 -16.55
N ASN A 69 0.63 -22.28 -16.63
CA ASN A 69 -0.53 -23.17 -16.48
C ASN A 69 -1.26 -23.40 -17.81
N ALA A 70 -2.10 -24.44 -17.86
CA ALA A 70 -2.82 -24.80 -19.06
C ALA A 70 -3.79 -23.72 -19.57
N MET A 71 -4.32 -22.89 -18.69
CA MET A 71 -5.21 -21.78 -19.06
C MET A 71 -4.42 -20.64 -19.70
N GLN A 72 -3.23 -20.33 -19.16
CA GLN A 72 -2.31 -19.35 -19.72
C GLN A 72 -1.75 -19.77 -21.09
N MET A 73 -1.56 -21.10 -21.27
CA MET A 73 -1.04 -21.68 -22.54
C MET A 73 -2.08 -21.73 -23.66
N GLN A 74 -3.38 -21.77 -23.33
CA GLN A 74 -4.39 -21.84 -24.38
C GLN A 74 -4.59 -20.53 -25.13
N GLY A 75 -3.86 -19.47 -24.74
CA GLY A 75 -3.88 -18.18 -25.42
C GLY A 75 -5.30 -17.72 -25.66
N SER A 76 -6.12 -17.87 -24.66
CA SER A 76 -7.56 -17.88 -24.85
C SER A 76 -8.21 -16.52 -24.68
N ASP A 77 -7.43 -15.46 -24.69
CA ASP A 77 -7.99 -14.23 -25.19
C ASP A 77 -8.07 -14.31 -26.72
N GLU A 78 -8.98 -13.59 -27.31
CA GLU A 78 -9.17 -13.49 -28.76
C GLU A 78 -7.91 -13.05 -29.53
N HIS A 79 -6.79 -12.81 -28.83
CA HIS A 79 -5.51 -12.32 -29.38
C HIS A 79 -4.38 -13.35 -29.28
N GLY A 80 -4.60 -14.54 -28.69
CA GLY A 80 -3.59 -15.62 -28.63
C GLY A 80 -2.40 -15.33 -27.74
N ILE A 81 -2.58 -14.53 -26.67
CA ILE A 81 -1.52 -14.07 -25.78
C ILE A 81 -1.11 -15.18 -24.83
N GLN A 82 0.18 -15.43 -24.71
CA GLN A 82 0.78 -16.38 -23.79
C GLN A 82 1.35 -15.66 -22.58
N TYR A 83 1.09 -16.21 -21.39
CA TYR A 83 1.54 -15.67 -20.11
C TYR A 83 2.46 -16.65 -19.40
N TRP A 84 3.38 -16.11 -18.63
CA TRP A 84 4.18 -16.82 -17.66
C TRP A 84 4.32 -15.96 -16.41
N ASP A 85 4.58 -16.59 -15.27
CA ASP A 85 4.88 -15.93 -14.00
C ASP A 85 6.17 -16.53 -13.44
N GLY A 86 6.83 -15.82 -12.54
CA GLY A 86 8.13 -16.21 -12.03
C GLY A 86 9.26 -15.66 -12.88
N PHE A 87 10.24 -16.49 -13.24
CA PHE A 87 11.44 -16.06 -13.94
C PHE A 87 11.57 -16.70 -15.34
N THR A 88 12.16 -15.97 -16.27
CA THR A 88 12.60 -16.47 -17.57
C THR A 88 14.01 -15.99 -17.88
N VAL A 89 14.75 -16.74 -18.72
CA VAL A 89 16.13 -16.41 -19.10
C VAL A 89 16.14 -15.59 -20.39
N CYS A 90 16.99 -14.57 -20.41
CA CYS A 90 17.13 -13.71 -21.57
C CYS A 90 18.57 -13.26 -21.79
N THR A 91 18.95 -13.01 -23.06
CA THR A 91 20.24 -12.45 -23.46
C THR A 91 20.10 -11.23 -24.37
N ASN A 92 18.90 -10.83 -24.75
CA ASN A 92 18.69 -9.83 -25.81
C ASN A 92 19.11 -8.41 -25.42
N GLY A 93 19.02 -8.04 -24.12
CA GLY A 93 19.39 -6.71 -23.63
C GLY A 93 18.62 -5.58 -24.29
N ASP A 94 17.37 -5.80 -24.68
CA ASP A 94 16.55 -4.79 -25.32
C ASP A 94 16.12 -3.71 -24.31
N ASP A 95 16.59 -2.50 -24.51
CA ASP A 95 16.36 -1.33 -23.63
C ASP A 95 15.44 -0.28 -24.27
N ARG A 96 14.84 -0.60 -25.43
CA ARG A 96 14.04 0.38 -26.23
C ARG A 96 12.73 0.73 -25.54
N ASP A 97 12.35 2.00 -25.72
CA ASP A 97 10.99 2.47 -25.48
C ASP A 97 10.10 2.07 -26.66
N TYR A 98 9.17 1.16 -26.41
CA TYR A 98 8.19 0.74 -27.43
C TYR A 98 6.99 1.69 -27.50
N GLY A 99 6.90 2.65 -26.58
CA GLY A 99 5.84 3.64 -26.51
C GLY A 99 4.45 3.08 -26.24
N TYR A 100 3.47 3.95 -26.26
CA TYR A 100 2.06 3.56 -26.26
C TYR A 100 1.62 3.25 -27.69
N ALA A 101 1.73 2.00 -28.08
CA ALA A 101 1.37 1.60 -29.46
C ALA A 101 -0.12 1.32 -29.67
N GLY A 102 -0.94 1.37 -28.64
CA GLY A 102 -2.41 1.17 -28.72
C GLY A 102 -2.87 -0.18 -29.31
N SER A 103 -1.93 -1.12 -29.48
CA SER A 103 -2.16 -2.48 -29.98
C SER A 103 -2.02 -3.47 -28.85
N SER A 104 -3.01 -4.33 -28.67
CA SER A 104 -3.07 -5.35 -27.62
C SER A 104 -1.98 -6.43 -27.72
N THR A 105 -1.14 -6.40 -28.76
CA THR A 105 -0.09 -7.39 -28.98
C THR A 105 1.32 -6.89 -28.72
N ASP A 106 1.53 -5.58 -28.60
CA ASP A 106 2.88 -5.01 -28.50
C ASP A 106 3.51 -5.30 -27.12
N TRP A 107 2.73 -5.37 -26.07
CA TRP A 107 3.24 -5.72 -24.73
C TRP A 107 3.84 -7.13 -24.65
N VAL A 108 3.41 -8.08 -25.48
CA VAL A 108 3.99 -9.43 -25.56
C VAL A 108 5.48 -9.37 -25.97
N THR A 109 5.84 -8.41 -26.80
CA THR A 109 7.22 -8.23 -27.28
C THR A 109 8.13 -7.57 -26.24
N HIS A 110 7.56 -6.93 -25.20
CA HIS A 110 8.27 -6.18 -24.18
C HIS A 110 8.72 -7.00 -22.97
N GLN A 111 8.36 -8.28 -22.91
CA GLN A 111 8.55 -9.11 -21.70
C GLN A 111 10.01 -9.52 -21.42
N TRP A 112 10.96 -9.25 -22.30
CA TRP A 112 12.33 -9.78 -22.23
C TRP A 112 13.43 -8.72 -22.15
N GLY A 113 13.09 -7.48 -22.04
CA GLY A 113 14.06 -6.39 -22.06
C GLY A 113 14.84 -6.20 -20.76
N CYS A 114 15.93 -5.46 -20.84
CA CYS A 114 16.71 -5.01 -19.69
C CYS A 114 17.29 -3.62 -19.96
N MET A 115 16.99 -2.65 -19.09
CA MET A 115 17.43 -1.25 -19.26
C MET A 115 18.96 -1.10 -19.31
N ALA A 116 19.71 -2.00 -18.67
CA ALA A 116 21.17 -2.02 -18.75
C ALA A 116 21.72 -2.51 -20.09
N GLY A 117 20.89 -3.09 -20.98
CA GLY A 117 21.31 -3.56 -22.28
C GLY A 117 22.02 -4.92 -22.29
N GLY A 118 21.89 -5.73 -21.25
CA GLY A 118 22.46 -7.07 -21.12
C GLY A 118 22.68 -7.50 -19.67
N GLY A 119 23.17 -8.72 -19.46
CA GLY A 119 23.53 -9.25 -18.15
C GLY A 119 24.88 -8.74 -17.63
N ILE A 120 25.43 -9.41 -16.63
CA ILE A 120 26.68 -9.04 -15.97
C ILE A 120 27.67 -10.21 -15.91
N ASP A 121 28.96 -9.90 -15.73
CA ASP A 121 29.98 -10.88 -15.37
C ASP A 121 30.01 -11.16 -13.85
N SER A 122 30.89 -12.03 -13.42
CA SER A 122 31.09 -12.39 -12.01
C SER A 122 31.54 -11.22 -11.10
N LEU A 123 31.91 -10.08 -11.69
CA LEU A 123 32.29 -8.85 -10.96
C LEU A 123 31.21 -7.79 -10.97
N GLY A 124 30.06 -8.07 -11.58
CA GLY A 124 28.93 -7.13 -11.72
C GLY A 124 29.09 -6.12 -12.87
N ASN A 125 30.09 -6.32 -13.77
CA ASN A 125 30.22 -5.43 -14.91
C ASN A 125 29.25 -5.86 -16.01
N LEU A 126 28.62 -4.86 -16.64
CA LEU A 126 27.72 -5.08 -17.79
C LEU A 126 28.46 -5.82 -18.91
N VAL A 127 27.88 -6.92 -19.37
CA VAL A 127 28.35 -7.70 -20.54
C VAL A 127 27.20 -7.86 -21.53
N LYS A 128 27.32 -7.23 -22.67
CA LYS A 128 26.31 -7.32 -23.72
C LYS A 128 26.17 -8.75 -24.21
N GLY A 129 24.94 -9.28 -24.21
CA GLY A 129 24.64 -10.66 -24.58
C GLY A 129 24.89 -11.70 -23.48
N ALA A 130 25.38 -11.30 -22.30
CA ALA A 130 25.37 -12.17 -21.13
C ALA A 130 23.94 -12.43 -20.66
N PRO A 131 23.67 -13.64 -20.12
CA PRO A 131 22.33 -13.97 -19.63
C PRO A 131 21.93 -13.16 -18.39
N TYR A 132 20.65 -12.92 -18.26
CA TYR A 132 20.00 -12.40 -17.09
C TYR A 132 18.59 -13.02 -16.97
N LEU A 133 18.00 -12.94 -15.80
CA LEU A 133 16.62 -13.34 -15.57
C LEU A 133 15.72 -12.13 -15.66
N VAL A 134 14.56 -12.31 -16.29
CA VAL A 134 13.43 -11.39 -16.15
C VAL A 134 12.44 -12.01 -15.18
N GLY A 135 12.13 -11.31 -14.09
CA GLY A 135 11.13 -11.69 -13.13
C GLY A 135 9.81 -10.97 -13.41
N TYR A 136 8.72 -11.72 -13.42
CA TYR A 136 7.35 -11.20 -13.49
C TYR A 136 6.55 -11.67 -12.27
N TRP A 137 6.02 -10.70 -11.50
CA TRP A 137 5.24 -10.97 -10.31
C TRP A 137 3.77 -11.17 -10.64
N GLY A 138 3.31 -12.43 -10.57
CA GLY A 138 1.92 -12.81 -10.80
C GLY A 138 1.09 -12.62 -9.54
N TYR A 139 0.46 -11.48 -9.36
CA TYR A 139 -0.36 -11.12 -8.21
C TYR A 139 -1.44 -12.16 -7.87
N ASN A 140 -2.07 -12.76 -8.88
CA ASN A 140 -3.16 -13.73 -8.66
C ASN A 140 -2.69 -15.00 -7.93
N TYR A 141 -1.42 -15.38 -8.04
CA TYR A 141 -0.88 -16.53 -7.33
C TYR A 141 -0.68 -16.29 -5.84
N GLU A 142 -0.38 -15.06 -5.44
CA GLU A 142 -0.25 -14.69 -4.03
C GLU A 142 -1.56 -14.87 -3.27
N GLU A 143 -2.71 -14.59 -3.90
CA GLU A 143 -4.05 -14.84 -3.31
C GLU A 143 -4.33 -16.34 -3.12
N GLU A 144 -3.72 -17.20 -3.93
CA GLU A 144 -3.79 -18.66 -3.81
C GLU A 144 -2.73 -19.22 -2.84
N GLY A 145 -1.86 -18.36 -2.28
CA GLY A 145 -0.76 -18.73 -1.40
C GLY A 145 0.47 -19.27 -2.14
N VAL A 146 0.55 -19.07 -3.45
CA VAL A 146 1.70 -19.44 -4.29
C VAL A 146 2.58 -18.22 -4.52
N ARG A 147 3.86 -18.31 -4.14
CA ARG A 147 4.84 -17.26 -4.38
C ARG A 147 5.37 -17.37 -5.80
N SER A 148 4.89 -16.53 -6.71
CA SER A 148 5.21 -16.60 -8.14
C SER A 148 6.68 -16.30 -8.44
N LEU A 149 7.31 -15.38 -7.70
CA LEU A 149 8.73 -15.05 -7.81
C LEU A 149 9.48 -15.65 -6.62
N ARG A 150 10.02 -16.86 -6.78
CA ARG A 150 10.71 -17.60 -5.72
C ARG A 150 12.03 -18.16 -6.21
N VAL A 151 13.01 -18.20 -5.30
CA VAL A 151 14.32 -18.86 -5.48
C VAL A 151 14.50 -19.84 -4.34
N ASP A 152 14.55 -21.12 -4.66
CA ASP A 152 14.86 -22.20 -3.75
C ASP A 152 16.34 -22.56 -3.83
N PHE A 153 16.92 -23.06 -2.74
CA PHE A 153 18.25 -23.65 -2.71
C PHE A 153 18.14 -25.15 -2.90
N THR A 154 18.85 -25.68 -3.89
CA THR A 154 18.64 -27.05 -4.39
C THR A 154 19.19 -28.14 -3.45
N ASP A 155 20.11 -27.80 -2.56
CA ASP A 155 20.66 -28.70 -1.55
C ASP A 155 19.74 -28.90 -0.34
N GLY A 156 18.70 -28.05 -0.19
CA GLY A 156 17.75 -28.09 0.91
C GLY A 156 18.30 -27.56 2.24
N GLU A 157 19.49 -26.97 2.23
CA GLU A 157 20.12 -26.38 3.40
C GLU A 157 19.77 -24.89 3.55
N THR A 158 20.08 -24.31 4.70
CA THR A 158 19.96 -22.87 4.89
C THR A 158 21.21 -22.15 4.44
N HIS A 159 21.02 -21.04 3.75
CA HIS A 159 22.12 -20.19 3.29
C HIS A 159 21.91 -18.75 3.73
N ARG A 160 23.03 -18.03 3.81
CA ARG A 160 22.97 -16.57 4.03
C ARG A 160 23.14 -15.84 2.70
N PRO A 161 22.08 -15.23 2.17
CA PRO A 161 22.22 -14.40 0.97
C PRO A 161 23.12 -13.20 1.27
N LEU A 162 24.05 -12.92 0.38
CA LEU A 162 24.90 -11.74 0.42
C LEU A 162 24.30 -10.59 -0.34
N GLY A 163 23.76 -10.87 -1.52
CA GLY A 163 23.11 -9.87 -2.34
C GLY A 163 22.74 -10.35 -3.73
N ILE A 164 22.04 -9.45 -4.43
CA ILE A 164 21.61 -9.64 -5.82
C ILE A 164 21.90 -8.39 -6.65
N TRP A 165 22.10 -8.60 -7.94
CA TRP A 165 22.13 -7.52 -8.92
C TRP A 165 20.75 -7.37 -9.56
N VAL A 166 20.17 -6.18 -9.47
CA VAL A 166 18.84 -5.84 -9.99
C VAL A 166 18.93 -4.65 -10.95
N CYS A 167 18.15 -4.71 -12.02
CA CYS A 167 17.98 -3.63 -12.97
C CYS A 167 16.50 -3.44 -13.31
N ASN A 168 16.10 -2.24 -13.72
CA ASN A 168 14.77 -2.00 -14.23
C ASN A 168 14.53 -2.73 -15.55
N HIS A 169 13.33 -3.26 -15.70
CA HIS A 169 12.81 -3.74 -16.97
C HIS A 169 12.26 -2.57 -17.79
N PRO A 170 12.40 -2.54 -19.13
CA PRO A 170 11.96 -1.43 -19.97
C PRO A 170 10.48 -1.07 -19.80
N TRP A 171 9.62 -2.04 -19.67
CA TRP A 171 8.18 -1.78 -19.56
C TRP A 171 7.82 -0.90 -18.35
N PRO A 172 8.05 -1.27 -17.07
CA PRO A 172 7.77 -0.35 -15.97
C PRO A 172 8.63 0.92 -16.04
N TYR A 173 9.87 0.86 -16.56
CA TYR A 173 10.76 2.00 -16.67
C TYR A 173 10.15 3.13 -17.50
N TYR A 174 9.66 2.82 -18.69
CA TYR A 174 9.07 3.82 -19.59
C TYR A 174 7.62 4.17 -19.20
N GLY A 175 6.82 3.19 -18.73
CA GLY A 175 5.47 3.45 -18.24
C GLY A 175 5.42 4.48 -17.10
N ILE A 176 6.39 4.41 -16.17
CA ILE A 176 6.54 5.38 -15.07
C ILE A 176 6.95 6.77 -15.59
N GLN A 177 7.64 6.89 -16.71
CA GLN A 177 8.10 8.16 -17.27
C GLN A 177 7.06 8.85 -18.15
N HIS A 178 6.30 8.09 -18.95
CA HIS A 178 5.55 8.64 -20.09
C HIS A 178 4.07 8.27 -20.10
N ASP A 179 3.57 7.54 -19.15
CA ASP A 179 2.33 6.77 -19.19
C ASP A 179 2.38 5.64 -20.23
N ASP A 180 1.61 4.60 -20.03
CA ASP A 180 1.35 3.56 -21.02
C ASP A 180 -0.15 3.20 -21.00
N ALA A 181 -0.54 2.05 -21.57
CA ALA A 181 -1.95 1.64 -21.59
C ALA A 181 -2.54 1.41 -20.19
N PHE A 182 -1.71 1.19 -19.20
CA PHE A 182 -2.10 0.79 -17.83
C PHE A 182 -1.47 1.68 -16.77
N ALA A 183 -0.15 1.95 -16.87
CA ALA A 183 0.60 2.72 -15.90
C ALA A 183 0.45 4.22 -16.14
N HIS A 184 0.46 4.98 -15.03
CA HIS A 184 0.52 6.44 -15.03
C HIS A 184 1.90 6.90 -14.59
N SER A 185 2.40 7.95 -15.25
CA SER A 185 3.69 8.54 -14.92
C SER A 185 3.72 9.09 -13.49
N PHE A 186 4.87 8.95 -12.83
CA PHE A 186 5.05 9.46 -11.47
C PHE A 186 5.29 10.96 -11.50
N ALA A 187 4.31 11.72 -11.00
CA ALA A 187 4.34 13.18 -10.95
C ALA A 187 4.23 13.75 -9.52
N ASP A 188 3.82 12.93 -8.56
CA ASP A 188 3.57 13.35 -7.19
C ASP A 188 4.69 12.90 -6.25
N ASN A 189 5.15 13.81 -5.37
CA ASN A 189 6.15 13.48 -4.35
C ASN A 189 5.67 12.34 -3.44
N GLY A 190 6.48 11.30 -3.35
CA GLY A 190 6.19 10.08 -2.63
C GLY A 190 5.72 8.93 -3.52
N ALA A 191 5.44 9.17 -4.82
CA ALA A 191 5.18 8.09 -5.77
C ALA A 191 6.40 7.17 -5.87
N GLN A 192 6.19 5.84 -5.83
CA GLN A 192 7.26 4.86 -5.81
C GLN A 192 6.84 3.53 -6.40
N PHE A 193 7.80 2.86 -7.03
CA PHE A 193 7.73 1.48 -7.47
C PHE A 193 8.83 0.69 -6.75
N ARG A 194 8.46 -0.39 -6.07
CA ARG A 194 9.33 -1.10 -5.13
C ARG A 194 9.38 -2.58 -5.43
N LEU A 195 10.57 -3.15 -5.30
CA LEU A 195 10.83 -4.57 -5.17
C LEU A 195 11.04 -4.87 -3.69
N ILE A 196 10.31 -5.84 -3.15
CA ILE A 196 10.39 -6.27 -1.76
C ILE A 196 10.92 -7.70 -1.75
N ILE A 197 12.02 -7.93 -1.05
CA ILE A 197 12.75 -9.17 -1.03
C ILE A 197 12.61 -9.79 0.34
N HIS A 198 12.08 -10.99 0.40
CA HIS A 198 11.77 -11.74 1.61
C HIS A 198 12.64 -12.98 1.70
N GLY A 199 13.06 -13.34 2.91
CA GLY A 199 13.64 -14.65 3.21
C GLY A 199 12.58 -15.60 3.78
N LEU A 200 12.72 -16.89 3.54
CA LEU A 200 11.86 -17.92 4.12
C LEU A 200 12.70 -18.85 5.02
N ASP A 201 12.12 -19.22 6.14
CA ASP A 201 12.67 -20.28 7.00
C ASP A 201 12.24 -21.69 6.55
N ASP A 202 12.66 -22.71 7.26
CA ASP A 202 12.33 -24.12 7.03
C ASP A 202 10.84 -24.46 7.24
N GLU A 203 10.08 -23.57 7.85
CA GLU A 203 8.63 -23.69 8.03
C GLU A 203 7.83 -22.86 6.99
N GLU A 204 8.48 -22.38 5.95
CA GLU A 204 7.88 -21.53 4.89
C GLU A 204 7.34 -20.18 5.41
N LYS A 205 7.89 -19.67 6.51
CA LYS A 205 7.54 -18.37 7.09
C LYS A 205 8.62 -17.34 6.77
N ASP A 206 8.23 -16.07 6.79
CA ASP A 206 9.19 -14.99 6.66
C ASP A 206 10.27 -15.08 7.73
N ALA A 207 11.52 -15.26 7.28
CA ALA A 207 12.72 -15.25 8.10
C ALA A 207 13.32 -13.86 8.10
N GLY A 208 13.55 -13.12 8.99
CA GLY A 208 14.21 -11.82 8.96
C GLY A 208 13.34 -10.66 8.45
N MET A 209 14.01 -9.54 8.22
CA MET A 209 13.39 -8.35 7.67
C MET A 209 13.32 -8.41 6.14
N PRO A 210 12.16 -8.12 5.54
CA PRO A 210 12.14 -7.91 4.11
C PRO A 210 12.96 -6.67 3.73
N ILE A 211 13.67 -6.78 2.63
CA ILE A 211 14.46 -5.68 2.08
C ILE A 211 13.64 -4.98 1.02
N VAL A 212 13.50 -3.67 1.17
CA VAL A 212 12.73 -2.85 0.24
C VAL A 212 13.69 -2.06 -0.63
N HIS A 213 13.69 -2.35 -1.92
CA HIS A 213 14.44 -1.60 -2.93
C HIS A 213 13.50 -0.78 -3.80
N LYS A 214 13.80 0.50 -3.98
CA LYS A 214 13.04 1.38 -4.88
C LYS A 214 13.59 1.27 -6.29
N LEU A 215 12.80 0.71 -7.19
CA LEU A 215 13.08 0.67 -8.62
C LEU A 215 12.83 2.03 -9.28
N ALA A 216 11.85 2.79 -8.76
CA ALA A 216 11.60 4.18 -9.12
C ALA A 216 11.02 4.95 -7.92
N TRP A 217 11.36 6.23 -7.82
CA TRP A 217 10.87 7.09 -6.75
C TRP A 217 10.80 8.55 -7.21
N PHE A 218 9.63 9.19 -7.06
CA PHE A 218 9.46 10.61 -7.32
C PHE A 218 9.55 11.39 -6.00
N HIS A 219 10.56 12.24 -5.89
CA HIS A 219 10.81 13.06 -4.70
C HIS A 219 11.48 14.37 -5.09
N ASP A 220 11.30 15.39 -4.27
CA ASP A 220 11.86 16.75 -4.52
C ASP A 220 11.52 17.29 -5.93
N ASN A 221 10.32 16.91 -6.45
CA ASN A 221 9.84 17.20 -7.80
C ASN A 221 10.71 16.63 -8.92
N ALA A 222 11.39 15.53 -8.69
CA ALA A 222 12.19 14.81 -9.68
C ALA A 222 11.94 13.30 -9.60
N LEU A 223 11.98 12.64 -10.74
CA LEU A 223 11.93 11.18 -10.83
C LEU A 223 13.36 10.63 -10.69
N ASP A 224 13.57 9.79 -9.68
CA ASP A 224 14.76 8.97 -9.52
C ASP A 224 14.43 7.55 -10.01
N ILE A 225 15.02 7.17 -11.14
CA ILE A 225 14.87 5.87 -11.79
C ILE A 225 16.17 5.54 -12.54
N SER A 226 16.69 4.33 -12.36
CA SER A 226 17.96 3.94 -12.95
C SER A 226 17.80 2.94 -14.09
N SER A 227 18.64 3.07 -15.11
CA SER A 227 18.83 2.08 -16.19
C SER A 227 19.98 1.11 -15.94
N ASP A 228 20.74 1.29 -14.85
CA ASP A 228 21.94 0.49 -14.56
C ASP A 228 21.64 -0.67 -13.61
N TRP A 229 22.59 -1.62 -13.54
CA TRP A 229 22.59 -2.68 -12.54
C TRP A 229 22.95 -2.13 -11.16
N HIS A 230 22.14 -2.47 -10.16
CA HIS A 230 22.34 -2.12 -8.75
C HIS A 230 22.54 -3.37 -7.89
N TRP A 231 23.56 -3.35 -7.06
CA TRP A 231 23.76 -4.36 -6.03
C TRP A 231 22.87 -4.06 -4.84
N ILE A 232 22.08 -5.05 -4.42
CA ILE A 232 21.25 -4.98 -3.23
C ILE A 232 21.83 -5.94 -2.20
N ASP A 233 22.27 -5.42 -1.07
CA ASP A 233 22.77 -6.20 0.06
C ASP A 233 21.62 -6.96 0.73
N LEU A 234 21.68 -8.28 0.75
CA LEU A 234 20.69 -9.17 1.37
C LEU A 234 21.16 -9.74 2.71
N SER A 235 22.32 -9.38 3.21
CA SER A 235 22.89 -9.97 4.43
C SER A 235 22.00 -9.85 5.67
N SER A 236 21.11 -8.85 5.70
CA SER A 236 20.15 -8.64 6.78
C SER A 236 18.96 -9.62 6.76
N LEU A 237 18.76 -10.40 5.72
CA LEU A 237 17.77 -11.49 5.72
C LEU A 237 18.15 -12.62 6.68
N GLY A 238 19.45 -12.73 7.05
CA GLY A 238 19.93 -13.83 7.89
C GLY A 238 20.07 -15.12 7.13
N GLN A 239 19.96 -16.26 7.81
CA GLN A 239 19.91 -17.58 7.18
C GLN A 239 18.50 -17.89 6.70
N VAL A 240 18.35 -18.31 5.45
CA VAL A 240 17.07 -18.61 4.80
C VAL A 240 17.16 -19.91 4.01
N ASN A 241 16.03 -20.59 3.83
CA ASN A 241 15.88 -21.78 2.98
C ASN A 241 15.49 -21.40 1.54
N ALA A 242 14.85 -20.26 1.39
CA ALA A 242 14.45 -19.73 0.10
C ALA A 242 14.31 -18.20 0.16
N ILE A 243 14.24 -17.57 -1.00
CA ILE A 243 13.94 -16.15 -1.14
C ILE A 243 12.72 -16.02 -2.04
N TYR A 244 11.85 -15.05 -1.74
CA TYR A 244 10.80 -14.67 -2.68
C TYR A 244 10.69 -13.15 -2.81
N PHE A 245 10.06 -12.72 -3.90
CA PHE A 245 9.92 -11.31 -4.22
C PHE A 245 8.46 -10.93 -4.38
N THR A 246 8.12 -9.75 -3.87
CA THR A 246 6.85 -9.09 -4.15
C THR A 246 7.11 -7.69 -4.69
N MET A 247 6.12 -7.12 -5.36
CA MET A 247 6.26 -5.79 -5.94
C MET A 247 5.11 -4.89 -5.51
N GLU A 248 5.38 -3.61 -5.35
CA GLU A 248 4.39 -2.60 -5.00
C GLU A 248 4.58 -1.33 -5.82
N SER A 249 3.50 -0.72 -6.25
CA SER A 249 3.49 0.60 -6.87
C SER A 249 2.46 1.50 -6.21
N SER A 250 2.78 2.78 -6.08
CA SER A 250 1.80 3.81 -5.71
C SER A 250 0.78 4.07 -6.81
N ASP A 251 1.08 3.68 -8.05
CA ASP A 251 0.12 3.68 -9.17
C ASP A 251 -0.64 2.36 -9.15
N ALA A 252 -1.77 2.36 -8.44
CA ALA A 252 -2.64 1.20 -8.27
C ALA A 252 -4.10 1.60 -8.40
N SER A 253 -4.87 0.84 -9.18
CA SER A 253 -6.32 0.94 -9.24
C SER A 253 -6.92 -0.07 -8.28
N GLY A 254 -7.84 0.35 -7.42
CA GLY A 254 -8.43 -0.50 -6.36
C GLY A 254 -9.19 -1.74 -6.84
N VAL A 255 -9.29 -2.00 -8.14
CA VAL A 255 -10.00 -3.13 -8.75
C VAL A 255 -9.05 -4.14 -9.38
N LEU A 256 -7.95 -3.66 -9.96
CA LEU A 256 -7.00 -4.49 -10.71
C LEU A 256 -5.61 -4.59 -10.05
N GLY A 257 -5.45 -4.02 -8.85
CA GLY A 257 -4.16 -3.98 -8.17
C GLY A 257 -3.22 -2.91 -8.75
N MET A 258 -1.97 -3.28 -8.96
CA MET A 258 -0.92 -2.40 -9.45
C MET A 258 -1.06 -2.16 -10.96
N ASN A 259 -1.07 -0.89 -11.40
CA ASN A 259 -1.11 -0.51 -12.82
C ASN A 259 0.28 -0.56 -13.47
N THR A 260 1.33 -0.27 -12.70
CA THR A 260 2.72 -0.41 -13.14
C THR A 260 3.02 -1.88 -13.47
N ALA A 261 3.61 -2.16 -14.61
CA ALA A 261 3.95 -3.52 -15.02
C ALA A 261 4.94 -4.17 -14.03
N ALA A 262 4.60 -5.35 -13.51
CA ALA A 262 5.29 -5.99 -12.40
C ALA A 262 6.53 -6.79 -12.84
N PHE A 263 7.47 -6.14 -13.53
CA PHE A 263 8.71 -6.73 -14.05
C PHE A 263 9.95 -6.09 -13.46
N PHE A 264 10.99 -6.92 -13.27
CA PHE A 264 12.36 -6.48 -12.99
C PHE A 264 13.37 -7.45 -13.61
N CYS A 265 14.64 -7.07 -13.65
CA CYS A 265 15.73 -7.93 -14.13
C CYS A 265 16.66 -8.32 -12.99
N LEU A 266 17.13 -9.58 -12.98
CA LEU A 266 18.09 -10.11 -12.02
C LEU A 266 19.31 -10.60 -12.80
N GLY A 267 20.49 -10.00 -12.56
CA GLY A 267 21.74 -10.29 -13.26
C GLY A 267 22.66 -11.27 -12.53
N GLY A 268 22.49 -11.41 -11.22
CA GLY A 268 23.32 -12.30 -10.41
C GLY A 268 22.87 -12.34 -8.96
N MET A 269 23.29 -13.40 -8.26
CA MET A 269 23.02 -13.62 -6.86
C MET A 269 24.25 -14.24 -6.19
N GLU A 270 24.53 -13.82 -4.97
CA GLU A 270 25.58 -14.40 -4.14
C GLU A 270 25.03 -14.79 -2.76
N MET A 271 25.48 -15.94 -2.25
CA MET A 271 25.17 -16.40 -0.90
C MET A 271 26.39 -17.07 -0.26
N LEU A 272 26.38 -17.16 1.06
CA LEU A 272 27.32 -18.03 1.79
C LEU A 272 26.69 -19.41 2.00
N ALA A 273 27.53 -20.43 2.01
CA ALA A 273 27.16 -21.74 2.52
C ALA A 273 26.71 -21.64 3.99
N HIS A 274 26.13 -22.71 4.50
CA HIS A 274 25.66 -22.78 5.88
C HIS A 274 26.72 -22.31 6.89
N VAL A 275 26.31 -21.45 7.81
CA VAL A 275 27.15 -20.94 8.91
C VAL A 275 26.41 -21.16 10.23
N ASP A 276 27.09 -21.74 11.23
CA ASP A 276 26.52 -21.85 12.60
C ASP A 276 26.21 -20.47 13.17
N GLU A 277 24.98 -20.30 13.65
CA GLU A 277 24.50 -19.01 14.18
C GLU A 277 24.02 -19.12 15.63
N ILE A 278 24.08 -18.00 16.34
CA ILE A 278 23.40 -17.87 17.62
C ILE A 278 21.89 -17.87 17.39
N ALA A 279 21.12 -18.39 18.35
CA ALA A 279 19.68 -18.48 18.23
C ALA A 279 19.01 -17.12 18.03
N ARG A 280 18.02 -17.05 17.14
CA ARG A 280 17.24 -15.83 16.93
C ARG A 280 16.38 -15.49 18.15
N PRO A 281 16.12 -14.21 18.44
CA PRO A 281 15.15 -13.80 19.44
C PRO A 281 13.77 -14.36 19.12
N SER A 282 13.12 -14.97 20.11
CA SER A 282 11.83 -15.61 19.97
C SER A 282 10.82 -15.10 21.00
N GLY A 283 9.52 -15.38 20.79
CA GLY A 283 8.45 -14.95 21.67
C GLY A 283 8.32 -13.43 21.74
N LEU A 284 8.50 -12.77 20.59
CA LEU A 284 8.31 -11.33 20.51
C LEU A 284 6.85 -10.98 20.73
N GLU A 285 6.62 -10.03 21.61
CA GLU A 285 5.30 -9.45 21.88
C GLU A 285 5.41 -7.93 21.84
N ALA A 286 4.48 -7.29 21.14
CA ALA A 286 4.42 -5.84 21.01
C ALA A 286 3.17 -5.30 21.71
N GLU A 287 3.36 -4.29 22.54
CA GLU A 287 2.31 -3.57 23.28
C GLU A 287 2.30 -2.10 22.83
N PRO A 288 1.32 -1.65 22.05
CA PRO A 288 1.13 -0.24 21.74
C PRO A 288 0.82 0.54 23.03
N ILE A 289 1.70 1.45 23.43
CA ILE A 289 1.54 2.28 24.64
C ILE A 289 0.64 3.46 24.37
N ASP A 290 1.00 4.26 23.38
CA ASP A 290 0.30 5.48 22.97
C ASP A 290 0.32 5.69 21.46
N GLU A 291 0.10 6.93 21.02
CA GLU A 291 0.07 7.32 19.59
C GLU A 291 1.44 7.26 18.91
N ASN A 292 2.51 7.30 19.67
CA ASN A 292 3.86 7.48 19.16
C ASN A 292 4.84 6.44 19.70
N SER A 293 4.37 5.48 20.50
CA SER A 293 5.25 4.49 21.12
C SER A 293 4.66 3.09 21.19
N VAL A 294 5.55 2.09 21.01
CA VAL A 294 5.27 0.66 21.13
C VAL A 294 6.37 0.02 21.96
N LYS A 295 6.02 -0.74 22.98
CA LYS A 295 6.95 -1.56 23.75
C LYS A 295 7.00 -2.96 23.16
N VAL A 296 8.19 -3.44 22.86
CA VAL A 296 8.44 -4.81 22.41
C VAL A 296 9.27 -5.54 23.46
N LYS A 297 8.94 -6.80 23.70
CA LYS A 297 9.70 -7.71 24.58
C LYS A 297 9.91 -9.04 23.87
N TRP A 298 10.96 -9.76 24.24
CA TRP A 298 11.32 -11.07 23.68
C TRP A 298 11.97 -11.96 24.73
N LYS A 299 12.11 -13.25 24.42
CA LYS A 299 12.83 -14.18 25.27
C LYS A 299 14.34 -13.94 25.17
N LYS A 300 15.04 -14.11 26.30
CA LYS A 300 16.50 -14.03 26.31
C LYS A 300 17.09 -15.10 25.38
N VAL A 301 18.07 -14.69 24.58
CA VAL A 301 18.93 -15.60 23.79
C VAL A 301 20.20 -15.86 24.59
N GLU A 302 20.60 -17.12 24.71
CA GLU A 302 21.66 -17.55 25.67
C GLU A 302 22.98 -16.80 25.38
N ASP A 303 23.54 -16.89 24.22
CA ASP A 303 24.85 -16.33 23.89
C ASP A 303 24.83 -14.89 23.40
N ALA A 304 23.70 -14.20 23.54
CA ALA A 304 23.58 -12.82 23.13
C ALA A 304 24.26 -11.86 24.13
N ALA A 305 25.21 -11.09 23.66
CA ALA A 305 25.79 -9.97 24.40
C ALA A 305 24.87 -8.75 24.38
N TYR A 306 24.22 -8.52 23.26
CA TYR A 306 23.22 -7.45 23.08
C TYR A 306 22.30 -7.76 21.90
N TYR A 307 21.27 -6.92 21.70
CA TYR A 307 20.31 -6.99 20.59
C TYR A 307 20.36 -5.71 19.78
N ARG A 308 20.40 -5.82 18.46
CA ARG A 308 20.12 -4.73 17.55
C ARG A 308 18.63 -4.65 17.30
N LEU A 309 18.10 -3.44 17.23
CA LEU A 309 16.65 -3.17 17.15
C LEU A 309 16.33 -2.35 15.93
N TYR A 310 15.30 -2.76 15.22
CA TYR A 310 14.91 -2.09 13.98
C TYR A 310 13.40 -1.83 13.92
N VAL A 311 13.02 -0.80 13.19
CA VAL A 311 11.65 -0.51 12.77
C VAL A 311 11.64 -0.41 11.26
N ASP A 312 10.83 -1.24 10.59
CA ASP A 312 10.67 -1.26 9.13
C ASP A 312 12.02 -1.17 8.38
N SER A 313 12.96 -2.05 8.70
CA SER A 313 14.29 -2.12 8.08
C SER A 313 15.30 -1.03 8.50
N VAL A 314 14.93 -0.13 9.42
CA VAL A 314 15.84 0.93 9.91
C VAL A 314 16.35 0.58 11.29
N LEU A 315 17.68 0.48 11.44
CA LEU A 315 18.33 0.33 12.76
C LEU A 315 18.03 1.57 13.60
N VAL A 316 17.41 1.38 14.76
CA VAL A 316 17.04 2.48 15.66
C VAL A 316 17.90 2.53 16.91
N ASP A 317 18.30 1.34 17.45
CA ASP A 317 19.09 1.28 18.68
C ASP A 317 19.67 -0.12 18.90
N SER A 318 20.40 -0.28 20.01
CA SER A 318 20.83 -1.57 20.55
C SER A 318 20.64 -1.62 22.05
N THR A 319 20.38 -2.81 22.59
CA THR A 319 20.16 -3.00 24.03
C THR A 319 20.66 -4.37 24.50
N ASN A 320 21.08 -4.50 25.75
CA ASN A 320 21.32 -5.78 26.40
C ASN A 320 20.10 -6.29 27.19
N ALA A 321 19.02 -5.51 27.24
CA ALA A 321 17.75 -5.92 27.82
C ALA A 321 16.93 -6.79 26.85
N THR A 322 15.92 -7.48 27.37
CA THR A 322 14.98 -8.27 26.56
C THR A 322 13.66 -7.55 26.29
N SER A 323 13.68 -6.23 26.37
CA SER A 323 12.58 -5.36 25.97
C SER A 323 13.08 -3.98 25.62
N TYR A 324 12.34 -3.30 24.73
CA TYR A 324 12.65 -1.95 24.31
C TYR A 324 11.34 -1.17 23.98
N THR A 325 11.34 0.13 24.21
CA THR A 325 10.22 1.00 23.83
C THR A 325 10.63 1.86 22.66
N PHE A 326 10.06 1.58 21.52
CA PHE A 326 10.21 2.38 20.31
C PHE A 326 9.34 3.63 20.42
N THR A 327 9.91 4.80 20.12
CA THR A 327 9.27 6.11 20.26
C THR A 327 9.41 6.92 18.98
N GLY A 328 8.62 8.01 18.87
CA GLY A 328 8.67 8.87 17.68
C GLY A 328 7.99 8.28 16.46
N LEU A 329 7.13 7.29 16.67
CA LEU A 329 6.33 6.66 15.62
C LEU A 329 5.17 7.56 15.21
N LYS A 330 4.60 7.32 14.04
CA LYS A 330 3.38 8.03 13.59
C LYS A 330 2.14 7.41 14.23
N THR A 331 1.15 8.24 14.47
CA THR A 331 -0.17 7.83 14.99
C THR A 331 -0.85 6.84 14.05
N TYR A 332 -1.54 5.86 14.63
CA TYR A 332 -2.37 4.86 13.95
C TYR A 332 -1.68 4.16 12.77
N THR A 333 -0.38 3.98 12.87
CA THR A 333 0.47 3.41 11.83
C THR A 333 0.96 2.03 12.25
N GLU A 334 0.89 1.08 11.35
CA GLU A 334 1.42 -0.26 11.56
C GLU A 334 2.91 -0.29 11.26
N TYR A 335 3.67 -0.93 12.14
CA TYR A 335 5.10 -1.09 12.06
C TYR A 335 5.50 -2.53 12.30
N ARG A 336 6.59 -2.96 11.67
CA ARG A 336 7.30 -4.18 12.03
C ARG A 336 8.50 -3.84 12.91
N PHE A 337 8.59 -4.51 14.05
CA PHE A 337 9.67 -4.37 15.01
C PHE A 337 10.51 -5.63 15.00
N PHE A 338 11.83 -5.47 14.87
CA PHE A 338 12.73 -6.59 14.78
C PHE A 338 13.80 -6.51 15.88
N ALA A 339 14.20 -7.67 16.38
CA ALA A 339 15.33 -7.84 17.26
C ALA A 339 16.28 -8.90 16.69
N GLN A 340 17.56 -8.60 16.67
CA GLN A 340 18.64 -9.47 16.24
C GLN A 340 19.60 -9.66 17.41
N ALA A 341 19.87 -10.87 17.84
CA ALA A 341 20.87 -11.14 18.85
C ALA A 341 22.27 -11.02 18.25
N VAL A 342 23.20 -10.47 19.02
CA VAL A 342 24.62 -10.36 18.64
C VAL A 342 25.45 -10.96 19.75
N SER A 343 26.35 -11.90 19.40
CA SER A 343 27.26 -12.53 20.34
C SER A 343 28.37 -11.56 20.82
N ALA A 344 29.08 -11.95 21.86
CA ALA A 344 30.26 -11.22 22.32
C ALA A 344 31.37 -11.14 21.26
N TYR A 345 31.35 -12.01 20.27
CA TYR A 345 32.31 -12.08 19.17
C TYR A 345 31.87 -11.32 17.90
N GLY A 346 30.66 -10.68 17.96
CA GLY A 346 30.09 -9.92 16.87
C GLY A 346 29.27 -10.72 15.86
N GLU A 347 29.10 -12.02 16.09
CA GLU A 347 28.20 -12.86 15.31
C GLU A 347 26.76 -12.45 15.52
N SER A 348 25.98 -12.45 14.46
CA SER A 348 24.58 -12.00 14.50
C SER A 348 23.65 -13.18 14.21
N SER A 349 22.58 -13.27 14.98
CA SER A 349 21.51 -14.22 14.74
C SER A 349 20.64 -13.82 13.57
N ASP A 350 19.73 -14.71 13.20
CA ASP A 350 18.52 -14.34 12.48
C ASP A 350 17.64 -13.36 13.27
N TRP A 351 16.63 -12.85 12.57
CA TRP A 351 15.72 -11.84 13.09
C TRP A 351 14.51 -12.47 13.79
N GLY A 352 14.20 -12.01 15.01
CA GLY A 352 12.87 -12.15 15.55
C GLY A 352 12.05 -10.91 15.24
N TYR A 353 10.78 -11.05 14.86
CA TYR A 353 9.95 -9.89 14.58
C TYR A 353 8.53 -9.99 15.11
N VAL A 354 7.87 -8.84 15.22
CA VAL A 354 6.46 -8.70 15.58
C VAL A 354 5.90 -7.43 14.97
N SER A 355 4.63 -7.45 14.59
CA SER A 355 3.94 -6.25 14.07
C SER A 355 3.02 -5.66 15.12
N ALA A 356 2.91 -4.35 15.14
CA ALA A 356 1.93 -3.65 15.96
C ALA A 356 1.60 -2.28 15.36
N ARG A 357 0.38 -1.85 15.62
CA ARG A 357 -0.10 -0.51 15.22
C ARG A 357 -0.10 0.40 16.44
N THR A 358 0.43 1.61 16.32
CA THR A 358 0.31 2.67 17.32
C THR A 358 -1.16 3.04 17.55
N LYS A 359 -1.48 3.50 18.74
CA LYS A 359 -2.86 3.93 19.03
C LYS A 359 -3.20 5.23 18.33
N ASP A 360 -4.47 5.48 18.19
CA ASP A 360 -5.04 6.78 17.97
C ASP A 360 -5.88 7.12 19.19
N LEU A 361 -5.46 8.12 19.91
CA LEU A 361 -6.10 8.60 21.14
C LEU A 361 -6.61 10.03 20.99
N THR A 362 -6.36 10.66 19.84
CA THR A 362 -6.77 12.02 19.54
C THR A 362 -8.24 12.05 19.12
N PRO A 363 -9.14 12.68 19.88
CA PRO A 363 -10.52 12.81 19.47
C PRO A 363 -10.67 13.68 18.22
N PRO A 364 -11.64 13.39 17.35
CA PRO A 364 -11.96 14.24 16.21
C PRO A 364 -12.50 15.60 16.65
N THR A 365 -12.51 16.56 15.75
CA THR A 365 -13.21 17.82 15.98
C THR A 365 -14.72 17.62 15.97
N PRO A 366 -15.49 18.40 16.77
CA PRO A 366 -16.95 18.32 16.74
C PRO A 366 -17.50 18.72 15.37
N PRO A 367 -18.68 18.21 15.00
CA PRO A 367 -19.37 18.71 13.82
C PRO A 367 -19.72 20.18 13.99
N THR A 368 -19.71 20.94 12.92
CA THR A 368 -20.01 22.36 12.92
C THR A 368 -21.30 22.66 12.12
N ASN A 369 -21.83 23.86 12.26
CA ASN A 369 -22.97 24.32 11.50
C ASN A 369 -24.17 23.34 11.54
N LEU A 370 -24.47 22.79 12.73
CA LEU A 370 -25.62 21.93 12.94
C LEU A 370 -26.91 22.71 12.72
N ARG A 371 -27.68 22.36 11.71
CA ARG A 371 -28.83 23.14 11.25
C ARG A 371 -30.03 22.27 10.86
N LYS A 372 -31.20 22.88 10.93
CA LYS A 372 -32.46 22.30 10.47
C LYS A 372 -32.49 22.27 8.94
N VAL A 373 -32.90 21.17 8.36
CA VAL A 373 -33.25 21.02 6.93
C VAL A 373 -34.77 20.99 6.81
N GLU A 374 -35.42 20.22 7.68
CA GLU A 374 -36.88 20.09 7.71
C GLU A 374 -37.34 19.89 9.14
N VAL A 375 -38.45 20.52 9.48
CA VAL A 375 -39.15 20.30 10.76
C VAL A 375 -40.60 19.98 10.46
N GLY A 376 -41.13 18.92 11.04
CA GLY A 376 -42.53 18.52 10.98
C GLY A 376 -43.13 18.35 12.36
N MET A 377 -44.32 17.81 12.42
CA MET A 377 -44.99 17.50 13.71
C MET A 377 -44.32 16.31 14.41
N TYR A 378 -43.89 15.28 13.65
CA TYR A 378 -43.40 14.00 14.18
C TYR A 378 -41.98 13.69 13.72
N LYS A 379 -41.34 14.61 12.98
CA LYS A 379 -39.99 14.44 12.46
C LYS A 379 -39.18 15.72 12.46
N ILE A 380 -37.86 15.57 12.54
CA ILE A 380 -36.87 16.62 12.35
C ILE A 380 -35.80 16.07 11.45
N VAL A 381 -35.42 16.81 10.41
CA VAL A 381 -34.24 16.49 9.57
C VAL A 381 -33.18 17.53 9.84
N LEU A 382 -32.00 17.05 10.22
CA LEU A 382 -30.83 17.89 10.47
C LEU A 382 -29.71 17.54 9.51
N THR A 383 -28.86 18.52 9.29
CA THR A 383 -27.56 18.35 8.63
C THR A 383 -26.50 19.18 9.37
N TRP A 384 -25.25 18.83 9.17
CA TRP A 384 -24.11 19.52 9.76
C TRP A 384 -22.91 19.47 8.80
N ASP A 385 -21.90 20.26 9.08
CA ASP A 385 -20.63 20.18 8.38
C ASP A 385 -19.72 19.21 9.15
N ALA A 386 -18.97 18.37 8.40
CA ALA A 386 -18.16 17.30 8.96
C ALA A 386 -17.08 17.83 9.92
N GLY A 387 -16.87 17.12 11.00
CA GLY A 387 -15.65 17.24 11.78
C GLY A 387 -14.44 16.69 11.01
N THR A 388 -13.26 16.97 11.51
CA THR A 388 -11.98 16.47 10.98
C THR A 388 -11.25 15.67 12.05
N ASP A 389 -10.34 14.81 11.62
CA ASP A 389 -9.53 13.97 12.49
C ASP A 389 -8.12 13.82 11.95
N ASN A 390 -7.15 13.47 12.80
CA ASN A 390 -5.76 13.22 12.41
C ASN A 390 -5.57 11.91 11.63
N VAL A 391 -6.50 10.96 11.78
CA VAL A 391 -6.50 9.68 11.04
C VAL A 391 -7.71 9.64 10.11
N ALA A 392 -8.92 9.45 10.63
CA ALA A 392 -10.13 9.50 9.83
C ALA A 392 -11.41 9.58 10.68
N VAL A 393 -12.37 10.38 10.23
CA VAL A 393 -13.73 10.34 10.74
C VAL A 393 -14.44 9.08 10.25
N SER A 394 -15.05 8.33 11.17
CA SER A 394 -15.75 7.08 10.89
C SER A 394 -17.25 7.27 10.73
N LYS A 395 -17.88 7.97 11.69
CA LYS A 395 -19.34 8.09 11.81
C LYS A 395 -19.70 9.22 12.78
N TYR A 396 -20.98 9.48 12.93
CA TYR A 396 -21.50 10.40 13.93
C TYR A 396 -22.42 9.65 14.90
N VAL A 397 -22.62 10.21 16.09
CA VAL A 397 -23.64 9.73 17.01
C VAL A 397 -24.60 10.85 17.29
N VAL A 398 -25.88 10.58 17.11
CA VAL A 398 -26.97 11.56 17.35
C VAL A 398 -27.69 11.19 18.63
N TYR A 399 -27.86 12.19 19.48
CA TYR A 399 -28.62 12.08 20.73
C TYR A 399 -29.86 12.98 20.66
N VAL A 400 -30.93 12.50 21.24
CA VAL A 400 -32.17 13.27 21.43
C VAL A 400 -32.50 13.27 22.92
N ASN A 401 -32.53 14.45 23.53
CA ASN A 401 -32.72 14.64 24.96
C ASN A 401 -31.75 13.75 25.80
N GLY A 402 -30.48 13.71 25.41
CA GLY A 402 -29.43 12.97 26.08
C GLY A 402 -29.42 11.45 25.81
N LYS A 403 -30.43 10.90 25.11
CA LYS A 403 -30.46 9.48 24.72
C LYS A 403 -29.93 9.27 23.30
N ARG A 404 -29.04 8.29 23.12
CA ARG A 404 -28.56 7.94 21.81
C ARG A 404 -29.71 7.50 20.90
N TYR A 405 -29.85 8.18 19.77
CA TYR A 405 -30.88 7.94 18.77
C TYR A 405 -30.35 7.07 17.61
N SER A 406 -29.23 7.49 16.99
CA SER A 406 -28.69 6.80 15.80
C SER A 406 -27.18 7.01 15.64
N ARG A 407 -26.58 6.24 14.69
CA ARG A 407 -25.15 6.37 14.31
C ARG A 407 -25.01 6.52 12.79
N PRO A 408 -25.37 7.68 12.22
CA PRO A 408 -25.25 7.89 10.79
C PRO A 408 -23.78 7.98 10.34
N LYS A 409 -23.50 7.43 9.15
CA LYS A 409 -22.20 7.58 8.48
C LYS A 409 -22.09 8.92 7.76
N TYR A 410 -23.20 9.51 7.38
CA TYR A 410 -23.27 10.77 6.63
C TYR A 410 -23.66 11.93 7.54
N THR A 411 -23.43 13.16 7.08
CA THR A 411 -23.67 14.42 7.80
C THR A 411 -25.15 14.85 7.83
N THR A 412 -26.06 13.88 7.88
CA THR A 412 -27.49 14.13 7.94
C THR A 412 -28.20 13.06 8.75
N VAL A 413 -29.29 13.41 9.37
CA VAL A 413 -30.17 12.49 10.11
C VAL A 413 -31.61 12.88 9.97
N THR A 414 -32.49 11.89 9.86
CA THR A 414 -33.95 12.05 10.03
C THR A 414 -34.34 11.44 11.36
N ILE A 415 -34.85 12.26 12.26
CA ILE A 415 -35.35 11.88 13.57
C ILE A 415 -36.90 11.79 13.47
N THR A 416 -37.47 10.65 13.81
CA THR A 416 -38.90 10.35 13.71
C THR A 416 -39.45 9.90 15.06
N GLY A 417 -40.78 9.80 15.18
CA GLY A 417 -41.44 9.38 16.42
C GLY A 417 -41.45 10.46 17.50
N LEU A 418 -41.40 11.72 17.08
CA LEU A 418 -41.40 12.87 17.97
C LEU A 418 -42.85 13.30 18.28
N ASP A 419 -43.06 13.99 19.41
CA ASP A 419 -44.35 14.57 19.79
C ASP A 419 -44.50 15.97 19.19
N PRO A 420 -45.71 16.37 18.77
CA PRO A 420 -45.99 17.70 18.24
C PRO A 420 -45.75 18.78 19.30
N GLY A 421 -45.35 19.97 18.86
CA GLY A 421 -45.19 21.16 19.70
C GLY A 421 -44.13 21.02 20.79
N THR A 422 -43.28 19.96 20.72
CA THR A 422 -42.33 19.62 21.75
C THR A 422 -40.92 20.09 21.36
N THR A 423 -40.20 20.66 22.31
CA THR A 423 -38.79 21.08 22.10
C THR A 423 -37.86 19.93 22.44
N TYR A 424 -37.00 19.62 21.51
CA TYR A 424 -35.98 18.59 21.65
C TYR A 424 -34.57 19.20 21.63
N LEU A 425 -33.75 18.80 22.59
CA LEU A 425 -32.30 19.01 22.53
C LEU A 425 -31.69 17.89 21.68
N ILE A 426 -31.10 18.25 20.55
CA ILE A 426 -30.44 17.31 19.67
C ILE A 426 -28.99 17.62 19.71
N GLU A 427 -28.18 16.60 19.97
CA GLU A 427 -26.72 16.69 20.05
C GLU A 427 -26.10 15.73 19.07
N VAL A 428 -24.97 16.11 18.47
CA VAL A 428 -24.23 15.32 17.54
C VAL A 428 -22.75 15.35 17.90
N GLU A 429 -22.14 14.19 18.03
CA GLU A 429 -20.69 14.02 18.17
C GLU A 429 -20.12 13.29 16.96
N THR A 430 -18.87 13.57 16.63
CA THR A 430 -18.08 12.84 15.63
C THR A 430 -17.36 11.68 16.32
N LEU A 431 -17.31 10.52 15.69
CA LEU A 431 -16.44 9.42 16.07
C LEU A 431 -15.40 9.18 14.97
N ASP A 432 -14.16 8.95 15.36
CA ASP A 432 -13.11 8.49 14.49
C ASP A 432 -13.13 6.96 14.27
N THR A 433 -12.11 6.44 13.60
CA THR A 433 -11.95 5.00 13.34
C THR A 433 -11.49 4.20 14.57
N SER A 434 -11.02 4.89 15.61
CA SER A 434 -10.58 4.30 16.90
C SER A 434 -11.66 4.41 17.97
N ASP A 435 -12.87 4.90 17.62
CA ASP A 435 -14.01 5.17 18.49
C ASP A 435 -13.76 6.30 19.54
N ASN A 436 -12.74 7.18 19.33
CA ASN A 436 -12.64 8.40 20.10
C ASN A 436 -13.79 9.35 19.71
N ALA A 437 -14.34 10.05 20.69
CA ALA A 437 -15.50 10.92 20.50
C ALA A 437 -15.14 12.39 20.66
N SER A 438 -15.65 13.22 19.78
CA SER A 438 -15.55 14.68 19.91
C SER A 438 -16.45 15.24 21.02
N GLU A 439 -16.25 16.51 21.34
CA GLU A 439 -17.29 17.31 21.98
C GLU A 439 -18.56 17.30 21.11
N ARG A 440 -19.71 17.55 21.76
CA ARG A 440 -21.01 17.55 21.09
C ARG A 440 -21.38 18.91 20.58
N ALA A 441 -21.75 19.02 19.31
CA ALA A 441 -22.52 20.13 18.81
C ALA A 441 -24.01 19.95 19.19
N SER A 442 -24.68 20.99 19.54
CA SER A 442 -26.08 20.92 19.99
C SER A 442 -26.99 21.96 19.33
N ILE A 443 -28.24 21.58 19.16
CA ILE A 443 -29.31 22.47 18.68
C ILE A 443 -30.62 22.15 19.41
N GLN A 444 -31.38 23.17 19.73
CA GLN A 444 -32.75 23.00 20.19
C GLN A 444 -33.73 23.19 19.03
N VAL A 445 -34.61 22.24 18.82
CA VAL A 445 -35.61 22.29 17.75
C VAL A 445 -36.98 21.96 18.34
N LYS A 446 -37.97 22.83 18.07
CA LYS A 446 -39.35 22.58 18.40
C LYS A 446 -40.09 22.03 17.19
N THR A 447 -40.80 20.92 17.36
CA THR A 447 -41.71 20.36 16.36
C THR A 447 -42.93 21.21 16.16
N TYR A 448 -43.57 21.13 15.01
CA TYR A 448 -44.81 21.87 14.76
C TYR A 448 -45.98 21.30 15.57
N THR A 449 -46.94 22.17 15.94
CA THR A 449 -48.16 21.78 16.66
C THR A 449 -49.29 21.42 15.71
N THR A 450 -49.27 21.98 14.50
CA THR A 450 -50.32 21.79 13.49
C THR A 450 -49.66 21.55 12.12
N PRO A 451 -50.31 20.90 11.13
CA PRO A 451 -49.79 20.75 9.79
C PRO A 451 -49.46 22.04 9.04
N THR A 452 -49.79 23.16 9.59
CA THR A 452 -49.67 24.51 9.02
C THR A 452 -48.67 25.43 9.70
N ASP A 453 -47.93 24.93 10.71
CA ASP A 453 -46.82 25.69 11.32
C ASP A 453 -45.66 25.82 10.33
N VAL A 454 -45.78 26.69 9.35
CA VAL A 454 -44.66 27.16 8.53
C VAL A 454 -43.99 28.28 9.36
N GLU A 455 -42.66 28.18 9.57
CA GLU A 455 -41.91 29.32 10.09
C GLU A 455 -42.21 30.55 9.21
N GLU A 456 -42.88 31.57 9.73
CA GLU A 456 -42.92 32.87 9.09
C GLU A 456 -41.48 33.41 9.05
N THR A 457 -40.79 33.19 7.98
CA THR A 457 -39.65 34.06 7.65
C THR A 457 -40.26 35.40 7.29
N THR A 458 -40.03 36.39 8.17
CA THR A 458 -40.38 37.81 7.92
C THR A 458 -39.52 38.33 6.77
N THR A 459 -39.84 37.94 5.57
CA THR A 459 -39.42 38.60 4.32
C THR A 459 -40.66 39.13 3.65
N ASP A 460 -40.64 40.39 3.26
CA ASP A 460 -41.63 41.24 2.62
C ASP A 460 -42.72 40.46 1.84
N ASN A 461 -43.83 40.15 2.52
CA ASN A 461 -44.91 39.27 2.07
C ASN A 461 -45.97 40.02 1.25
N ARG A 462 -45.58 40.54 0.09
CA ARG A 462 -46.60 40.85 -0.94
C ARG A 462 -46.81 39.60 -1.79
N GLN A 463 -47.78 38.77 -1.39
CA GLN A 463 -48.27 37.70 -2.26
C GLN A 463 -49.07 38.31 -3.41
N THR A 464 -48.68 38.03 -4.63
CA THR A 464 -49.47 38.32 -5.81
C THR A 464 -50.07 37.02 -6.35
N VAL A 465 -51.38 36.97 -6.45
CA VAL A 465 -52.11 35.82 -6.94
C VAL A 465 -52.50 36.06 -8.38
N TYR A 466 -52.32 35.06 -9.23
CA TYR A 466 -52.71 35.09 -10.63
C TYR A 466 -53.64 33.92 -10.97
N THR A 467 -54.64 34.17 -11.83
CA THR A 467 -55.38 33.06 -12.44
C THR A 467 -54.46 32.29 -13.38
N LEU A 468 -54.88 31.09 -13.82
CA LEU A 468 -54.12 30.33 -14.82
C LEU A 468 -53.98 31.04 -16.15
N GLN A 469 -54.83 32.06 -16.41
CA GLN A 469 -54.77 32.93 -17.59
C GLN A 469 -53.87 34.17 -17.39
N GLY A 470 -53.19 34.26 -16.25
CA GLY A 470 -52.24 35.33 -15.93
C GLY A 470 -52.84 36.66 -15.41
N GLN A 471 -54.13 36.69 -15.11
CA GLN A 471 -54.79 37.88 -14.48
C GLN A 471 -54.43 37.92 -12.99
N SER A 472 -53.97 39.07 -12.51
CA SER A 472 -53.71 39.26 -11.05
C SER A 472 -55.01 39.46 -10.28
N LEU A 473 -55.06 38.82 -9.09
CA LEU A 473 -56.18 38.90 -8.17
C LEU A 473 -55.67 39.27 -6.80
N GLN A 474 -56.58 39.85 -5.97
CA GLN A 474 -56.28 39.94 -4.55
C GLN A 474 -56.53 38.59 -3.87
N PRO A 475 -55.72 38.17 -2.87
CA PRO A 475 -55.92 36.90 -2.20
C PRO A 475 -57.32 36.64 -1.65
N LYS A 476 -58.02 37.68 -1.29
CA LYS A 476 -59.42 37.63 -0.81
C LYS A 476 -60.44 37.27 -1.92
N ASP A 477 -60.06 37.37 -3.17
CA ASP A 477 -60.93 37.13 -4.33
C ASP A 477 -60.75 35.72 -4.93
N MET A 478 -59.97 34.85 -4.26
CA MET A 478 -59.78 33.45 -4.67
C MET A 478 -61.08 32.66 -4.41
N GLN A 479 -61.52 31.93 -5.43
CA GLN A 479 -62.73 31.10 -5.35
C GLN A 479 -62.39 29.65 -5.02
N ARG A 480 -63.21 29.02 -4.21
CA ARG A 480 -63.07 27.64 -3.77
C ARG A 480 -63.11 26.68 -4.94
N GLY A 481 -62.18 25.69 -4.97
CA GLY A 481 -62.06 24.70 -6.04
C GLY A 481 -61.31 25.20 -7.29
N GLN A 482 -60.82 26.42 -7.29
CA GLN A 482 -60.04 26.98 -8.42
C GLN A 482 -58.52 26.85 -8.13
N VAL A 483 -57.73 26.81 -9.21
CA VAL A 483 -56.25 26.71 -9.14
C VAL A 483 -55.65 28.07 -9.48
N TYR A 484 -54.75 28.55 -8.67
CA TYR A 484 -54.07 29.84 -8.79
C TYR A 484 -52.56 29.66 -8.80
N ILE A 485 -51.88 30.64 -9.39
CA ILE A 485 -50.42 30.77 -9.28
C ILE A 485 -50.14 31.85 -8.23
N VAL A 486 -49.52 31.46 -7.13
CA VAL A 486 -49.14 32.40 -6.09
C VAL A 486 -47.65 32.66 -6.18
N THR A 487 -47.26 33.92 -6.27
CA THR A 487 -45.86 34.34 -6.30
C THR A 487 -45.53 35.03 -4.96
N THR A 488 -44.43 34.62 -4.35
CA THR A 488 -43.89 35.27 -3.15
C THR A 488 -42.41 35.56 -3.45
N GLY A 489 -42.06 36.81 -3.64
CA GLY A 489 -40.73 37.18 -4.12
C GLY A 489 -40.47 36.60 -5.53
N SER A 490 -39.40 35.87 -5.70
CA SER A 490 -39.00 35.21 -6.98
C SER A 490 -39.60 33.82 -7.20
N GLU A 491 -40.26 33.23 -6.20
CA GLU A 491 -40.87 31.89 -6.30
C GLU A 491 -42.28 31.92 -6.85
N LYS A 492 -42.62 30.98 -7.74
CA LYS A 492 -43.97 30.74 -8.25
C LYS A 492 -44.46 29.38 -7.80
N LYS A 493 -45.56 29.33 -7.07
CA LYS A 493 -46.19 28.07 -6.63
C LYS A 493 -47.61 27.96 -7.15
N LYS A 494 -48.00 26.76 -7.61
CA LYS A 494 -49.39 26.45 -7.94
C LYS A 494 -50.13 26.09 -6.65
N GLN A 495 -51.21 26.80 -6.34
CA GLN A 495 -52.01 26.58 -5.14
C GLN A 495 -53.47 26.30 -5.51
N ILE A 496 -54.08 25.35 -4.84
CA ILE A 496 -55.50 25.03 -4.97
C ILE A 496 -56.21 25.61 -3.74
N GLN A 497 -57.23 26.42 -3.93
CA GLN A 497 -58.07 26.92 -2.84
C GLN A 497 -59.13 25.88 -2.56
N PHE A 498 -59.13 25.30 -1.35
CA PHE A 498 -60.11 24.32 -0.89
C PHE A 498 -61.32 25.00 -0.21
#